data_2be3e0568f71d65cae2b84a54a914fc3
#
_entry.id   2be3e0568f71d65cae2b84a54a914fc3
#
_cell.length_a   1.000
_cell.length_b   1.000
_cell.length_c   1.000
_cell.angle_alpha   90.00
_cell.angle_beta   90.00
_cell.angle_gamma   90.00
#
_symmetry.space_group_name_H-M   'P 1'
#
loop_
_entity.id
_entity.type
_entity.pdbx_description
1 polymer ?
#
loop_
_entity_poly.entity_id
_entity_poly.type
_entity_poly.pdbx_seq_one_letter_code
_entity_poly.pdbx_strand_id
1 'polypeptide(L)'
;MAALVANISCAQDIKLPAVDVHQKSLSVVEALATRHSVRTYSSKELSNQELSNLCWAVCGVSRNNDFRTSPTARNCKEIRLFVFTKKAVYEYLPVENLLKEVSKGDNRKLVAGTQNFSQDFVLEAPVSLVMVIDLEKLGGQDERSVMMGCVDAGNVSENVNLYCQSVGLCTVPRATMDTAGIRSLLGLTDKQIPIMNNPVGYPKN
;
A
#
# COMPACT_ATOMS: atom_id res chain seq x y z
N MET A 1 1.55 38.65 -27.57
CA MET A 1 0.94 37.96 -26.43
C MET A 1 0.97 36.45 -26.68
N ALA A 2 1.92 35.75 -26.06
CA ALA A 2 1.97 34.30 -26.16
C ALA A 2 1.03 33.71 -25.08
N ALA A 3 0.00 33.01 -25.50
CA ALA A 3 -0.91 32.32 -24.58
C ALA A 3 -0.14 31.16 -23.94
N LEU A 4 0.05 31.22 -22.63
CA LEU A 4 0.56 30.13 -21.81
C LEU A 4 -0.55 29.06 -21.76
N VAL A 5 -0.45 28.04 -22.60
CA VAL A 5 -1.31 26.85 -22.49
C VAL A 5 -0.82 26.10 -21.26
N ALA A 6 -1.50 26.30 -20.13
CA ALA A 6 -1.32 25.46 -18.97
C ALA A 6 -1.74 24.04 -19.39
N ASN A 7 -0.76 23.13 -19.55
CA ASN A 7 -1.01 21.70 -19.64
C ASN A 7 -1.62 21.27 -18.29
N ILE A 8 -2.94 21.25 -18.21
CA ILE A 8 -3.68 20.56 -17.15
C ILE A 8 -3.44 19.08 -17.42
N SER A 9 -2.34 18.55 -16.87
CA SER A 9 -2.11 17.11 -16.85
C SER A 9 -3.26 16.50 -16.04
N CYS A 10 -4.23 15.93 -16.72
CA CYS A 10 -5.33 15.20 -16.10
C CYS A 10 -4.76 14.09 -15.21
N ALA A 11 -5.38 13.86 -14.06
CA ALA A 11 -5.07 12.71 -13.20
C ALA A 11 -5.15 11.44 -14.07
N GLN A 12 -4.11 10.61 -13.99
CA GLN A 12 -4.05 9.40 -14.81
C GLN A 12 -4.17 8.18 -13.93
N ASP A 13 -5.41 7.68 -13.83
CA ASP A 13 -5.69 6.40 -13.20
C ASP A 13 -5.00 5.27 -13.97
N ILE A 14 -4.56 4.24 -13.25
CA ILE A 14 -3.93 3.06 -13.84
C ILE A 14 -4.87 1.88 -13.70
N LYS A 15 -5.50 1.45 -14.78
CA LYS A 15 -6.20 0.18 -14.83
C LYS A 15 -5.17 -0.93 -14.79
N LEU A 16 -5.17 -1.70 -13.70
CA LEU A 16 -4.23 -2.81 -13.52
C LEU A 16 -4.64 -4.00 -14.39
N PRO A 17 -3.67 -4.81 -14.87
CA PRO A 17 -3.96 -6.06 -15.56
C PRO A 17 -4.73 -7.03 -14.66
N ALA A 18 -5.35 -8.05 -15.27
CA ALA A 18 -5.93 -9.15 -14.51
C ALA A 18 -4.86 -9.81 -13.63
N VAL A 19 -5.28 -10.20 -12.43
CA VAL A 19 -4.38 -10.86 -11.46
C VAL A 19 -3.96 -12.22 -12.00
N ASP A 20 -2.66 -12.51 -11.95
CA ASP A 20 -2.10 -13.83 -12.28
C ASP A 20 -1.92 -14.64 -11.00
N VAL A 21 -2.93 -15.45 -10.66
CA VAL A 21 -2.90 -16.33 -9.49
C VAL A 21 -2.04 -17.59 -9.72
N HIS A 22 -1.56 -17.83 -10.94
CA HIS A 22 -0.72 -18.97 -11.31
C HIS A 22 0.75 -18.58 -11.48
N GLN A 23 1.12 -17.33 -11.16
CA GLN A 23 2.50 -16.91 -11.22
C GLN A 23 3.39 -17.84 -10.37
N LYS A 24 4.64 -18.06 -10.82
CA LYS A 24 5.61 -18.84 -10.07
C LYS A 24 5.89 -18.19 -8.72
N SER A 25 5.72 -18.93 -7.63
CA SER A 25 5.93 -18.46 -6.26
C SER A 25 6.36 -19.60 -5.36
N LEU A 26 6.99 -19.25 -4.20
CA LEU A 26 7.19 -20.21 -3.12
C LEU A 26 5.83 -20.61 -2.51
N SER A 27 5.79 -21.78 -1.90
CA SER A 27 4.65 -22.15 -1.06
C SER A 27 4.55 -21.22 0.16
N VAL A 28 3.37 -21.16 0.79
CA VAL A 28 3.18 -20.38 2.03
C VAL A 28 4.15 -20.82 3.12
N VAL A 29 4.41 -22.13 3.25
CA VAL A 29 5.32 -22.67 4.26
C VAL A 29 6.77 -22.23 4.00
N GLU A 30 7.22 -22.26 2.76
CA GLU A 30 8.55 -21.77 2.38
C GLU A 30 8.67 -20.26 2.58
N ALA A 31 7.62 -19.48 2.24
CA ALA A 31 7.61 -18.04 2.50
C ALA A 31 7.68 -17.72 4.00
N LEU A 32 6.93 -18.44 4.85
CA LEU A 32 7.00 -18.32 6.31
C LEU A 32 8.40 -18.66 6.85
N ALA A 33 9.01 -19.72 6.34
CA ALA A 33 10.33 -20.18 6.80
C ALA A 33 11.47 -19.21 6.41
N THR A 34 11.29 -18.42 5.33
CA THR A 34 12.38 -17.62 4.76
C THR A 34 12.15 -16.10 4.87
N ARG A 35 10.88 -15.64 5.15
CA ARG A 35 10.61 -14.21 5.22
C ARG A 35 11.45 -13.53 6.33
N HIS A 36 12.00 -12.38 5.99
CA HIS A 36 12.71 -11.51 6.92
C HIS A 36 12.56 -10.04 6.51
N SER A 37 12.79 -9.12 7.40
CA SER A 37 12.74 -7.69 7.14
C SER A 37 13.95 -7.23 6.33
N VAL A 38 13.72 -6.67 5.14
CA VAL A 38 14.76 -6.14 4.26
C VAL A 38 14.61 -4.62 4.17
N ARG A 39 15.74 -3.91 4.23
CA ARG A 39 15.79 -2.43 4.23
C ARG A 39 16.71 -1.87 3.16
N THR A 40 17.07 -2.68 2.18
CA THR A 40 17.89 -2.29 1.01
C THR A 40 17.20 -2.73 -0.25
N TYR A 41 17.05 -1.82 -1.21
CA TYR A 41 16.27 -2.06 -2.42
C TYR A 41 17.09 -1.73 -3.65
N SER A 42 16.88 -2.49 -4.72
CA SER A 42 17.39 -2.11 -6.05
C SER A 42 16.51 -1.00 -6.64
N SER A 43 17.05 -0.27 -7.62
CA SER A 43 16.32 0.78 -8.33
C SER A 43 15.30 0.25 -9.35
N LYS A 44 15.15 -1.07 -9.48
CA LYS A 44 14.24 -1.69 -10.44
C LYS A 44 12.79 -1.40 -10.05
N GLU A 45 12.04 -0.81 -10.98
CA GLU A 45 10.60 -0.54 -10.81
C GLU A 45 9.79 -1.83 -10.90
N LEU A 46 8.62 -1.85 -10.22
CA LEU A 46 7.63 -2.90 -10.41
C LEU A 46 6.83 -2.65 -11.69
N SER A 47 6.60 -3.70 -12.47
CA SER A 47 5.67 -3.66 -13.60
C SER A 47 4.21 -3.52 -13.13
N ASN A 48 3.32 -3.11 -14.04
CA ASN A 48 1.89 -3.05 -13.72
C ASN A 48 1.29 -4.42 -13.35
N GLN A 49 1.84 -5.52 -13.89
CA GLN A 49 1.42 -6.88 -13.52
C GLN A 49 1.83 -7.21 -12.08
N GLU A 50 3.06 -6.86 -11.69
CA GLU A 50 3.53 -7.05 -10.31
C GLU A 50 2.78 -6.19 -9.32
N LEU A 51 2.46 -4.93 -9.69
CA LEU A 51 1.59 -4.06 -8.87
C LEU A 51 0.18 -4.63 -8.74
N SER A 52 -0.40 -5.18 -9.82
CA SER A 52 -1.72 -5.82 -9.78
C SER A 52 -1.73 -7.00 -8.82
N ASN A 53 -0.78 -7.90 -8.98
CA ASN A 53 -0.68 -9.10 -8.15
C ASN A 53 -0.39 -8.73 -6.68
N LEU A 54 0.48 -7.75 -6.42
CA LEU A 54 0.80 -7.26 -5.08
C LEU A 54 -0.44 -6.65 -4.40
N CYS A 55 -1.10 -5.68 -5.04
CA CYS A 55 -2.27 -5.02 -4.47
C CYS A 55 -3.40 -6.02 -4.20
N TRP A 56 -3.61 -6.97 -5.12
CA TRP A 56 -4.58 -8.03 -4.94
C TRP A 56 -4.22 -8.96 -3.76
N ALA A 57 -2.99 -9.42 -3.67
CA ALA A 57 -2.55 -10.29 -2.58
C ALA A 57 -2.75 -9.64 -1.21
N VAL A 58 -2.59 -8.32 -1.14
CA VAL A 58 -2.68 -7.52 0.09
C VAL A 58 -4.14 -7.34 0.56
N CYS A 59 -5.03 -6.88 -0.31
CA CYS A 59 -6.44 -6.61 0.05
C CYS A 59 -7.40 -6.66 -1.15
N GLY A 60 -7.07 -7.40 -2.20
CA GLY A 60 -7.91 -7.56 -3.38
C GLY A 60 -9.15 -8.39 -3.17
N VAL A 61 -10.05 -8.41 -4.16
CA VAL A 61 -11.22 -9.26 -4.16
C VAL A 61 -10.83 -10.68 -4.53
N SER A 62 -11.07 -11.64 -3.64
CA SER A 62 -10.68 -13.05 -3.80
C SER A 62 -11.85 -13.98 -4.11
N ARG A 63 -13.07 -13.57 -3.78
CA ARG A 63 -14.28 -14.41 -3.88
C ARG A 63 -15.50 -13.54 -4.17
N ASN A 64 -16.63 -14.19 -4.48
CA ASN A 64 -17.92 -13.52 -4.66
C ASN A 64 -18.26 -12.64 -3.44
N ASN A 65 -19.15 -11.65 -3.64
CA ASN A 65 -19.57 -10.70 -2.61
C ASN A 65 -18.46 -9.81 -2.07
N ASP A 66 -17.45 -9.51 -2.87
CA ASP A 66 -16.38 -8.57 -2.54
C ASP A 66 -15.57 -8.98 -1.27
N PHE A 67 -15.45 -10.29 -1.01
CA PHE A 67 -14.55 -10.78 0.05
C PHE A 67 -13.10 -10.53 -0.31
N ARG A 68 -12.32 -10.10 0.68
CA ARG A 68 -10.91 -9.73 0.49
C ARG A 68 -9.97 -10.91 0.69
N THR A 69 -8.76 -10.77 0.19
CA THR A 69 -7.65 -11.69 0.47
C THR A 69 -7.21 -11.61 1.93
N SER A 70 -7.32 -10.44 2.57
CA SER A 70 -7.13 -10.26 4.00
C SER A 70 -8.45 -10.35 4.77
N PRO A 71 -8.47 -10.94 5.99
CA PRO A 71 -9.63 -10.87 6.86
C PRO A 71 -9.86 -9.42 7.32
N THR A 72 -11.11 -9.06 7.59
CA THR A 72 -11.48 -7.78 8.20
C THR A 72 -12.57 -8.00 9.25
N ALA A 73 -12.53 -7.26 10.34
CA ALA A 73 -13.53 -7.33 11.40
C ALA A 73 -14.93 -7.16 10.81
N ARG A 74 -15.82 -8.09 11.07
CA ARG A 74 -17.22 -8.08 10.59
C ARG A 74 -17.38 -7.86 9.08
N ASN A 75 -16.35 -8.15 8.29
CA ASN A 75 -16.27 -7.87 6.84
C ASN A 75 -16.48 -6.38 6.51
N CYS A 76 -16.00 -5.47 7.37
CA CYS A 76 -16.17 -4.02 7.20
C CYS A 76 -15.31 -3.44 6.07
N LYS A 77 -14.20 -4.13 5.70
CA LYS A 77 -13.30 -3.70 4.60
C LYS A 77 -12.79 -2.26 4.84
N GLU A 78 -12.45 -1.97 6.07
CA GLU A 78 -12.09 -0.63 6.55
C GLU A 78 -10.68 -0.23 6.17
N ILE A 79 -9.81 -1.17 5.79
CA ILE A 79 -8.43 -0.84 5.38
C ILE A 79 -8.44 -0.34 3.94
N ARG A 80 -8.08 0.95 3.78
CA ARG A 80 -7.78 1.57 2.51
C ARG A 80 -6.29 1.44 2.23
N LEU A 81 -5.95 1.02 1.02
CA LEU A 81 -4.56 0.85 0.58
C LEU A 81 -4.15 1.99 -0.34
N PHE A 82 -3.08 2.69 0.03
CA PHE A 82 -2.48 3.72 -0.81
C PHE A 82 -1.10 3.27 -1.29
N VAL A 83 -0.83 3.53 -2.57
CA VAL A 83 0.40 3.13 -3.26
C VAL A 83 1.19 4.39 -3.59
N PHE A 84 2.29 4.60 -2.88
CA PHE A 84 3.21 5.72 -3.08
C PHE A 84 4.32 5.29 -4.02
N THR A 85 4.48 6.00 -5.13
CA THR A 85 5.53 5.78 -6.13
C THR A 85 6.35 7.05 -6.35
N LYS A 86 7.41 6.98 -7.15
CA LYS A 86 8.17 8.18 -7.59
C LYS A 86 7.33 9.16 -8.41
N LYS A 87 6.26 8.69 -9.06
CA LYS A 87 5.49 9.49 -10.01
C LYS A 87 4.23 10.10 -9.40
N ALA A 88 3.56 9.35 -8.53
CA ALA A 88 2.28 9.73 -7.96
C ALA A 88 1.94 8.87 -6.73
N VAL A 89 0.88 9.27 -6.04
CA VAL A 89 0.22 8.49 -5.00
C VAL A 89 -1.14 8.07 -5.52
N TYR A 90 -1.45 6.80 -5.33
CA TYR A 90 -2.70 6.19 -5.77
C TYR A 90 -3.45 5.57 -4.61
N GLU A 91 -4.78 5.56 -4.68
CA GLU A 91 -5.63 4.67 -3.88
C GLU A 91 -5.93 3.41 -4.70
N TYR A 92 -5.71 2.25 -4.13
CA TYR A 92 -6.11 0.99 -4.76
C TYR A 92 -7.60 0.74 -4.55
N LEU A 93 -8.33 0.58 -5.64
CA LEU A 93 -9.75 0.24 -5.66
C LEU A 93 -9.90 -1.25 -6.03
N PRO A 94 -10.12 -2.14 -5.03
CA PRO A 94 -10.02 -3.59 -5.23
C PRO A 94 -11.08 -4.19 -6.16
N VAL A 95 -12.29 -3.63 -6.18
CA VAL A 95 -13.38 -4.13 -7.04
C VAL A 95 -13.08 -3.87 -8.51
N GLU A 96 -12.56 -2.69 -8.81
CA GLU A 96 -12.20 -2.27 -10.16
C GLU A 96 -10.82 -2.77 -10.59
N ASN A 97 -10.01 -3.26 -9.67
CA ASN A 97 -8.57 -3.51 -9.83
C ASN A 97 -7.88 -2.30 -10.47
N LEU A 98 -8.04 -1.15 -9.81
CA LEU A 98 -7.64 0.16 -10.32
C LEU A 98 -6.77 0.89 -9.30
N LEU A 99 -5.71 1.53 -9.75
CA LEU A 99 -4.98 2.54 -9.00
C LEU A 99 -5.53 3.91 -9.40
N LYS A 100 -6.33 4.52 -8.52
CA LYS A 100 -6.90 5.86 -8.70
C LYS A 100 -5.89 6.90 -8.24
N GLU A 101 -5.47 7.80 -9.11
CA GLU A 101 -4.51 8.85 -8.76
C GLU A 101 -5.12 9.82 -7.73
N VAL A 102 -4.40 10.02 -6.62
CA VAL A 102 -4.79 10.95 -5.55
C VAL A 102 -3.90 12.20 -5.56
N SER A 103 -2.61 12.03 -5.83
CA SER A 103 -1.65 13.13 -5.84
C SER A 103 -0.49 12.83 -6.80
N LYS A 104 0.04 13.85 -7.45
CA LYS A 104 1.20 13.76 -8.34
C LYS A 104 2.52 13.96 -7.60
N GLY A 105 3.60 13.48 -8.20
CA GLY A 105 4.96 13.63 -7.71
C GLY A 105 5.37 12.62 -6.65
N ASP A 106 6.64 12.68 -6.27
CA ASP A 106 7.24 11.77 -5.30
C ASP A 106 6.98 12.25 -3.87
N ASN A 107 5.99 11.64 -3.24
CA ASN A 107 5.59 11.92 -1.86
C ASN A 107 6.07 10.85 -0.86
N ARG A 108 6.97 9.91 -1.28
CA ARG A 108 7.48 8.82 -0.41
C ARG A 108 8.27 9.35 0.79
N LYS A 109 8.74 10.59 0.76
CA LYS A 109 9.39 11.23 1.92
C LYS A 109 8.47 11.25 3.15
N LEU A 110 7.15 11.45 2.96
CA LEU A 110 6.18 11.38 4.05
C LEU A 110 6.09 9.97 4.66
N VAL A 111 6.29 8.93 3.83
CA VAL A 111 6.32 7.53 4.30
C VAL A 111 7.64 7.22 5.01
N ALA A 112 8.74 7.85 4.62
CA ALA A 112 10.04 7.67 5.28
C ALA A 112 10.03 8.15 6.73
N GLY A 113 9.31 9.23 7.03
CA GLY A 113 9.21 9.77 8.40
C GLY A 113 8.89 11.26 8.44
N THR A 114 9.20 11.87 9.57
CA THR A 114 9.05 13.31 9.82
C THR A 114 10.38 14.05 9.64
N GLN A 115 10.37 15.37 9.79
CA GLN A 115 11.62 16.17 9.80
C GLN A 115 12.55 15.80 10.97
N ASN A 116 12.00 15.33 12.09
CA ASN A 116 12.77 14.99 13.28
C ASN A 116 13.32 13.57 13.25
N PHE A 117 12.70 12.66 12.52
CA PHE A 117 13.10 11.27 12.39
C PHE A 117 12.66 10.69 11.06
N SER A 118 13.60 10.26 10.23
CA SER A 118 13.36 9.64 8.93
C SER A 118 14.16 8.35 8.77
N GLN A 119 13.59 7.40 8.06
CA GLN A 119 14.24 6.16 7.66
C GLN A 119 14.40 6.17 6.13
N ASP A 120 15.45 6.79 5.65
CA ASP A 120 15.65 7.16 4.24
C ASP A 120 15.76 5.97 3.29
N PHE A 121 16.03 4.75 3.79
CA PHE A 121 15.99 3.53 2.97
C PHE A 121 14.62 3.32 2.28
N VAL A 122 13.54 3.90 2.81
CA VAL A 122 12.21 3.89 2.19
C VAL A 122 12.22 4.53 0.80
N LEU A 123 13.07 5.54 0.58
CA LEU A 123 13.19 6.22 -0.69
C LEU A 123 13.91 5.38 -1.76
N GLU A 124 14.63 4.32 -1.36
CA GLU A 124 15.23 3.36 -2.30
C GLU A 124 14.15 2.43 -2.89
N ALA A 125 13.14 2.06 -2.09
CA ALA A 125 12.06 1.20 -2.56
C ALA A 125 11.24 1.88 -3.67
N PRO A 126 10.99 1.24 -4.82
CA PRO A 126 10.20 1.83 -5.90
C PRO A 126 8.75 2.13 -5.50
N VAL A 127 8.21 1.39 -4.54
CA VAL A 127 6.83 1.49 -4.07
C VAL A 127 6.81 1.47 -2.55
N SER A 128 5.90 2.25 -1.94
CA SER A 128 5.53 2.09 -0.54
C SER A 128 4.01 1.95 -0.40
N LEU A 129 3.58 0.89 0.25
CA LEU A 129 2.17 0.65 0.56
C LEU A 129 1.85 1.28 1.91
N VAL A 130 0.80 2.10 1.98
CA VAL A 130 0.32 2.73 3.22
C VAL A 130 -1.09 2.25 3.51
N MET A 131 -1.31 1.69 4.71
CA MET A 131 -2.60 1.23 5.20
C MET A 131 -3.24 2.36 6.02
N VAL A 132 -4.46 2.72 5.66
CA VAL A 132 -5.29 3.70 6.35
C VAL A 132 -6.54 3.01 6.87
N ILE A 133 -6.78 3.10 8.18
CA ILE A 133 -8.01 2.62 8.81
C ILE A 133 -9.13 3.63 8.56
N ASP A 134 -10.27 3.19 8.08
CA ASP A 134 -11.50 3.96 8.00
C ASP A 134 -12.45 3.55 9.14
N LEU A 135 -12.41 4.31 10.23
CA LEU A 135 -13.19 4.03 11.45
C LEU A 135 -14.70 4.19 11.24
N GLU A 136 -15.15 4.91 10.21
CA GLU A 136 -16.57 4.99 9.89
C GLU A 136 -17.14 3.62 9.53
N LYS A 137 -16.36 2.82 8.79
CA LYS A 137 -16.73 1.46 8.43
C LYS A 137 -16.75 0.50 9.64
N LEU A 138 -15.98 0.79 10.68
CA LEU A 138 -15.98 0.04 11.93
C LEU A 138 -17.09 0.47 12.90
N GLY A 139 -17.80 1.57 12.58
CA GLY A 139 -18.95 2.05 13.33
C GLY A 139 -18.62 3.05 14.44
N GLY A 140 -17.37 3.50 14.57
CA GLY A 140 -17.00 4.50 15.57
C GLY A 140 -15.50 4.73 15.75
N GLN A 141 -15.16 5.65 16.64
CA GLN A 141 -13.78 6.03 16.99
C GLN A 141 -13.40 5.57 18.42
N ASP A 142 -14.17 4.65 18.99
CA ASP A 142 -13.85 4.09 20.29
C ASP A 142 -12.59 3.20 20.23
N GLU A 143 -11.98 2.96 21.39
CA GLU A 143 -10.71 2.20 21.51
C GLU A 143 -10.81 0.80 20.87
N ARG A 144 -11.98 0.16 20.94
CA ARG A 144 -12.21 -1.16 20.36
C ARG A 144 -12.16 -1.10 18.83
N SER A 145 -12.80 -0.10 18.22
CA SER A 145 -12.78 0.10 16.77
C SER A 145 -11.35 0.39 16.28
N VAL A 146 -10.61 1.23 16.99
CA VAL A 146 -9.19 1.50 16.68
C VAL A 146 -8.36 0.23 16.80
N MET A 147 -8.52 -0.54 17.89
CA MET A 147 -7.80 -1.81 18.08
C MET A 147 -8.10 -2.80 16.95
N MET A 148 -9.38 -2.97 16.57
CA MET A 148 -9.75 -3.86 15.46
C MET A 148 -9.12 -3.44 14.16
N GLY A 149 -9.15 -2.14 13.82
CA GLY A 149 -8.49 -1.62 12.64
C GLY A 149 -6.98 -1.84 12.63
N CYS A 150 -6.31 -1.71 13.79
CA CYS A 150 -4.87 -2.03 13.92
C CYS A 150 -4.58 -3.52 13.67
N VAL A 151 -5.43 -4.42 14.21
CA VAL A 151 -5.30 -5.87 13.97
C VAL A 151 -5.46 -6.18 12.47
N ASP A 152 -6.48 -5.60 11.84
CA ASP A 152 -6.75 -5.84 10.42
C ASP A 152 -5.67 -5.23 9.52
N ALA A 153 -5.11 -4.06 9.87
CA ALA A 153 -3.94 -3.51 9.18
C ALA A 153 -2.71 -4.42 9.31
N GLY A 154 -2.51 -5.07 10.48
CA GLY A 154 -1.48 -6.08 10.69
C GLY A 154 -1.65 -7.29 9.78
N ASN A 155 -2.89 -7.79 9.60
CA ASN A 155 -3.20 -8.88 8.68
C ASN A 155 -2.87 -8.49 7.22
N VAL A 156 -3.23 -7.28 6.81
CA VAL A 156 -2.91 -6.73 5.49
C VAL A 156 -1.39 -6.65 5.31
N SER A 157 -0.67 -6.13 6.30
CA SER A 157 0.80 -6.02 6.26
C SER A 157 1.49 -7.40 6.21
N GLU A 158 0.95 -8.41 6.90
CA GLU A 158 1.53 -9.77 6.81
C GLU A 158 1.30 -10.40 5.44
N ASN A 159 0.17 -10.13 4.78
CA ASN A 159 -0.02 -10.52 3.38
C ASN A 159 1.06 -9.89 2.48
N VAL A 160 1.45 -8.62 2.71
CA VAL A 160 2.58 -8.02 1.98
C VAL A 160 3.87 -8.79 2.22
N ASN A 161 4.18 -9.12 3.49
CA ASN A 161 5.41 -9.82 3.85
C ASN A 161 5.52 -11.18 3.17
N LEU A 162 4.47 -11.99 3.27
CA LEU A 162 4.45 -13.35 2.72
C LEU A 162 4.43 -13.34 1.19
N TYR A 163 3.61 -12.47 0.60
CA TYR A 163 3.56 -12.34 -0.85
C TYR A 163 4.91 -11.89 -1.42
N CYS A 164 5.51 -10.83 -0.90
CA CYS A 164 6.82 -10.36 -1.38
C CYS A 164 7.86 -11.46 -1.30
N GLN A 165 7.96 -12.16 -0.16
CA GLN A 165 8.89 -13.26 -0.01
C GLN A 165 8.64 -14.38 -1.03
N SER A 166 7.37 -14.70 -1.30
CA SER A 166 7.02 -15.81 -2.20
C SER A 166 7.38 -15.55 -3.66
N VAL A 167 7.45 -14.28 -4.08
CA VAL A 167 7.70 -13.90 -5.50
C VAL A 167 9.08 -13.26 -5.72
N GLY A 168 9.97 -13.27 -4.70
CA GLY A 168 11.31 -12.69 -4.81
C GLY A 168 11.36 -11.17 -4.69
N LEU A 169 10.31 -10.54 -4.19
CA LEU A 169 10.30 -9.16 -3.72
C LEU A 169 10.72 -9.11 -2.25
N CYS A 170 11.02 -7.93 -1.75
CA CYS A 170 11.37 -7.73 -0.36
C CYS A 170 10.62 -6.53 0.23
N THR A 171 10.47 -6.55 1.57
CA THR A 171 9.71 -5.55 2.31
C THR A 171 10.11 -5.53 3.80
N VAL A 172 9.62 -4.54 4.52
CA VAL A 172 9.64 -4.48 5.97
C VAL A 172 8.38 -3.77 6.47
N PRO A 173 7.62 -4.34 7.44
CA PRO A 173 6.48 -3.67 8.05
C PRO A 173 6.96 -2.53 8.95
N ARG A 174 6.30 -1.37 8.87
CA ARG A 174 6.67 -0.17 9.64
C ARG A 174 5.43 0.61 10.08
N ALA A 175 5.55 1.29 11.23
CA ALA A 175 4.58 2.29 11.68
C ALA A 175 5.14 3.74 11.59
N THR A 176 6.45 3.88 11.37
CA THR A 176 7.08 5.21 11.22
C THR A 176 6.66 5.85 9.89
N MET A 177 6.05 7.05 9.97
CA MET A 177 5.68 7.88 8.82
C MET A 177 5.27 9.27 9.33
N ASP A 178 5.22 10.26 8.47
CA ASP A 178 4.57 11.55 8.75
C ASP A 178 3.05 11.43 8.59
N THR A 179 2.38 11.01 9.66
CA THR A 179 0.93 10.80 9.64
C THR A 179 0.15 12.10 9.34
N ALA A 180 0.62 13.25 9.83
CA ALA A 180 -0.03 14.55 9.58
C ALA A 180 0.11 14.96 8.11
N GLY A 181 1.33 14.85 7.55
CA GLY A 181 1.59 15.10 6.14
C GLY A 181 0.80 14.18 5.21
N ILE A 182 0.74 12.88 5.53
CA ILE A 182 -0.06 11.91 4.78
C ILE A 182 -1.55 12.22 4.85
N ARG A 183 -2.09 12.55 6.03
CA ARG A 183 -3.49 12.95 6.18
C ARG A 183 -3.84 14.16 5.30
N SER A 184 -2.98 15.18 5.32
CA SER A 184 -3.16 16.39 4.50
C SER A 184 -3.10 16.06 3.00
N LEU A 185 -2.09 15.28 2.58
CA LEU A 185 -1.90 14.90 1.17
C LEU A 185 -3.09 14.12 0.60
N LEU A 186 -3.62 13.18 1.39
CA LEU A 186 -4.70 12.28 0.98
C LEU A 186 -6.11 12.85 1.24
N GLY A 187 -6.22 14.04 1.87
CA GLY A 187 -7.51 14.63 2.24
C GLY A 187 -8.31 13.78 3.22
N LEU A 188 -7.63 13.13 4.18
CA LEU A 188 -8.28 12.21 5.12
C LEU A 188 -9.04 12.97 6.20
N THR A 189 -10.21 12.43 6.57
CA THR A 189 -11.01 12.90 7.71
C THR A 189 -10.38 12.50 9.04
N ASP A 190 -10.88 13.02 10.17
CA ASP A 190 -10.42 12.63 11.51
C ASP A 190 -10.70 11.16 11.84
N LYS A 191 -11.61 10.52 11.12
CA LYS A 191 -11.95 9.12 11.27
C LYS A 191 -11.08 8.18 10.41
N GLN A 192 -10.13 8.72 9.64
CA GLN A 192 -9.25 7.95 8.76
C GLN A 192 -7.81 8.09 9.24
N ILE A 193 -7.21 6.98 9.66
CA ILE A 193 -5.93 6.96 10.39
C ILE A 193 -4.89 6.18 9.58
N PRO A 194 -3.82 6.83 9.06
CA PRO A 194 -2.65 6.13 8.57
C PRO A 194 -1.97 5.37 9.71
N ILE A 195 -1.80 4.04 9.59
CA ILE A 195 -1.35 3.21 10.72
C ILE A 195 -0.08 2.41 10.42
N MET A 196 0.03 1.83 9.25
CA MET A 196 1.17 0.99 8.87
C MET A 196 1.61 1.28 7.44
N ASN A 197 2.87 0.99 7.15
CA ASN A 197 3.39 1.02 5.79
C ASN A 197 4.39 -0.10 5.54
N ASN A 198 4.48 -0.50 4.27
CA ASN A 198 5.44 -1.46 3.76
C ASN A 198 6.12 -0.88 2.51
N PRO A 199 7.38 -0.46 2.56
CA PRO A 199 8.16 -0.26 1.34
C PRO A 199 8.40 -1.61 0.67
N VAL A 200 8.23 -1.66 -0.65
CA VAL A 200 8.33 -2.88 -1.45
C VAL A 200 9.23 -2.64 -2.65
N GLY A 201 10.08 -3.58 -2.94
CA GLY A 201 10.98 -3.55 -4.10
C GLY A 201 11.70 -4.87 -4.28
N TYR A 202 12.64 -4.90 -5.22
CA TYR A 202 13.55 -6.02 -5.36
C TYR A 202 14.72 -5.88 -4.37
N PRO A 203 15.25 -6.98 -3.83
CA PRO A 203 16.43 -6.92 -2.99
C PRO A 203 17.62 -6.35 -3.78
N LYS A 204 18.47 -5.61 -3.09
CA LYS A 204 19.76 -5.15 -3.61
C LYS A 204 20.77 -6.28 -3.38
N ASN A 205 21.33 -6.79 -4.47
CA ASN A 205 22.42 -7.77 -4.42
C ASN A 205 23.69 -7.16 -3.83
#